data_7231ed67b93e19a54ecf28090c18eb96
#
_entry.id   7231ed67b93e19a54ecf28090c18eb96
#
_cell.length_a   1.000
_cell.length_b   1.000
_cell.length_c   1.000
_cell.angle_alpha   90.00
_cell.angle_beta   90.00
_cell.angle_gamma   90.00
#
_symmetry.space_group_name_H-M   'P 1'
#
loop_
_entity.id
_entity.type
_entity.pdbx_description
1 polymer ?
#
loop_
_entity_poly.entity_id
_entity_poly.type
_entity_poly.pdbx_seq_one_letter_code
_entity_poly.pdbx_strand_id
1 'polypeptide(L)'
;MIKEVIVVEGRADEARIRACRIEADTIRTDGFNLLPHTLEAIRAAYERRGIIILTDPDGAGERIRKYLTDKFPLAKHAFVPRKEAIANDDLGIEQANRDSILRALEQARCLQFEPQYEFTLADLSENGLNGTTDASERRSFVGAKLGIGYGNAKQFLRRLNGYGVTRDEWNAALAALNEG
;
A
#
# COMPACT_ATOMS: atom_id res chain seq x y z
N MET A 1 -8.84 -10.13 -15.32
CA MET A 1 -7.35 -10.23 -15.22
C MET A 1 -6.78 -8.84 -14.99
N ILE A 2 -5.95 -8.69 -13.97
CA ILE A 2 -5.24 -7.43 -13.68
C ILE A 2 -4.17 -7.23 -14.76
N LYS A 3 -4.10 -6.03 -15.33
CA LYS A 3 -3.17 -5.72 -16.44
C LYS A 3 -1.72 -5.66 -15.94
N GLU A 4 -1.52 -5.00 -14.80
CA GLU A 4 -0.20 -4.83 -14.19
C GLU A 4 0.32 -6.16 -13.63
N VAL A 5 1.64 -6.27 -13.50
CA VAL A 5 2.28 -7.37 -12.78
C VAL A 5 2.40 -7.01 -11.31
N ILE A 6 2.00 -7.92 -10.43
CA ILE A 6 2.07 -7.71 -8.98
C ILE A 6 3.45 -8.12 -8.48
N VAL A 7 4.17 -7.19 -7.86
CA VAL A 7 5.45 -7.46 -7.21
C VAL A 7 5.21 -7.73 -5.73
N VAL A 8 5.54 -8.94 -5.28
CA VAL A 8 5.37 -9.45 -3.91
C VAL A 8 6.70 -9.84 -3.29
N GLU A 9 6.74 -10.05 -1.97
CA GLU A 9 7.98 -10.40 -1.28
C GLU A 9 8.40 -11.85 -1.49
N GLY A 10 7.48 -12.79 -1.29
CA GLY A 10 7.81 -14.19 -1.20
C GLY A 10 6.86 -15.15 -1.90
N ARG A 11 7.24 -16.44 -1.79
CA ARG A 11 6.47 -17.55 -2.35
C ARG A 11 5.08 -17.68 -1.69
N ALA A 12 4.98 -17.39 -0.40
CA ALA A 12 3.72 -17.49 0.35
C ALA A 12 2.70 -16.47 -0.18
N ASP A 13 3.13 -15.22 -0.44
CA ASP A 13 2.28 -14.16 -1.00
C ASP A 13 1.77 -14.52 -2.39
N GLU A 14 2.67 -15.00 -3.26
CA GLU A 14 2.32 -15.47 -4.60
C GLU A 14 1.30 -16.62 -4.53
N ALA A 15 1.54 -17.60 -3.65
CA ALA A 15 0.61 -18.70 -3.43
C ALA A 15 -0.75 -18.21 -2.91
N ARG A 16 -0.77 -17.18 -2.07
CA ARG A 16 -1.99 -16.56 -1.54
C ARG A 16 -2.80 -15.89 -2.65
N ILE A 17 -2.17 -15.09 -3.50
CA ILE A 17 -2.82 -14.46 -4.66
C ILE A 17 -3.49 -15.52 -5.52
N ARG A 18 -2.77 -16.60 -5.82
CA ARG A 18 -3.29 -17.73 -6.61
C ARG A 18 -4.45 -18.45 -5.91
N ALA A 19 -4.32 -18.74 -4.61
CA ALA A 19 -5.35 -19.39 -3.81
C ALA A 19 -6.63 -18.54 -3.73
N CYS A 20 -6.48 -17.22 -3.71
CA CYS A 20 -7.58 -16.26 -3.79
C CYS A 20 -8.22 -16.15 -5.19
N ARG A 21 -7.73 -16.91 -6.18
CA ARG A 21 -8.20 -16.86 -7.59
C ARG A 21 -8.16 -15.45 -8.17
N ILE A 22 -7.12 -14.69 -7.83
CA ILE A 22 -6.87 -13.39 -8.42
C ILE A 22 -6.07 -13.62 -9.70
N GLU A 23 -6.65 -13.28 -10.83
CA GLU A 23 -6.03 -13.44 -12.14
C GLU A 23 -5.03 -12.31 -12.39
N ALA A 24 -3.79 -12.53 -12.00
CA ALA A 24 -2.67 -11.62 -12.20
C ALA A 24 -1.36 -12.39 -12.32
N ASP A 25 -0.43 -11.83 -13.07
CA ASP A 25 0.95 -12.29 -13.05
C ASP A 25 1.69 -11.68 -11.85
N THR A 26 2.62 -12.46 -11.30
CA THR A 26 3.38 -12.05 -10.10
C THR A 26 4.88 -12.16 -10.36
N ILE A 27 5.66 -11.29 -9.72
CA ILE A 27 7.12 -11.38 -9.59
C ILE A 27 7.46 -11.30 -8.11
N ARG A 28 8.29 -12.21 -7.61
CA ARG A 28 8.78 -12.21 -6.23
C ARG A 28 10.11 -11.48 -6.13
N THR A 29 10.30 -10.73 -5.07
CA THR A 29 11.60 -10.13 -4.75
C THR A 29 12.53 -11.10 -4.03
N ASP A 30 11.96 -12.10 -3.35
CA ASP A 30 12.68 -13.06 -2.50
C ASP A 30 13.61 -12.37 -1.48
N GLY A 31 13.13 -11.29 -0.89
CA GLY A 31 13.81 -10.48 0.10
C GLY A 31 14.35 -9.14 -0.44
N PHE A 32 15.09 -8.42 0.40
CA PHE A 32 15.58 -7.07 0.09
C PHE A 32 16.73 -7.05 -0.94
N ASN A 33 17.57 -8.07 -0.93
CA ASN A 33 18.70 -8.18 -1.88
C ASN A 33 18.24 -8.79 -3.20
N LEU A 34 17.54 -7.99 -4.00
CA LEU A 34 17.02 -8.45 -5.29
C LEU A 34 18.16 -8.84 -6.24
N LEU A 35 18.05 -10.04 -6.79
CA LEU A 35 18.99 -10.51 -7.80
C LEU A 35 18.86 -9.71 -9.10
N PRO A 36 19.94 -9.53 -9.88
CA PRO A 36 19.91 -8.77 -11.13
C PRO A 36 18.81 -9.21 -12.09
N HIS A 37 18.63 -10.51 -12.28
CA HIS A 37 17.58 -11.04 -13.17
C HIS A 37 16.16 -10.73 -12.67
N THR A 38 15.96 -10.66 -11.36
CA THR A 38 14.65 -10.24 -10.77
C THR A 38 14.39 -8.78 -11.08
N LEU A 39 15.38 -7.91 -10.92
CA LEU A 39 15.25 -6.50 -11.27
C LEU A 39 14.97 -6.28 -12.75
N GLU A 40 15.61 -7.05 -13.64
CA GLU A 40 15.35 -7.02 -15.08
C GLU A 40 13.93 -7.46 -15.43
N ALA A 41 13.44 -8.52 -14.78
CA ALA A 41 12.06 -8.98 -14.96
C ALA A 41 11.04 -7.92 -14.49
N ILE A 42 11.29 -7.28 -13.35
CA ILE A 42 10.45 -6.19 -12.84
C ILE A 42 10.49 -5.00 -13.82
N ARG A 43 11.65 -4.63 -14.32
CA ARG A 43 11.81 -3.55 -15.31
C ARG A 43 11.03 -3.84 -16.59
N ALA A 44 11.15 -5.03 -17.14
CA ALA A 44 10.42 -5.43 -18.34
C ALA A 44 8.90 -5.40 -18.12
N ALA A 45 8.42 -5.84 -16.95
CA ALA A 45 7.02 -5.76 -16.59
C ALA A 45 6.55 -4.30 -16.43
N TYR A 46 7.34 -3.48 -15.74
CA TYR A 46 7.08 -2.06 -15.54
C TYR A 46 6.91 -1.30 -16.86
N GLU A 47 7.82 -1.52 -17.81
CA GLU A 47 7.80 -0.84 -19.10
C GLU A 47 6.65 -1.28 -20.02
N ARG A 48 6.27 -2.55 -19.96
CA ARG A 48 5.25 -3.13 -20.86
C ARG A 48 3.82 -3.03 -20.34
N ARG A 49 3.64 -3.23 -19.06
CA ARG A 49 2.31 -3.41 -18.43
C ARG A 49 2.07 -2.51 -17.24
N GLY A 50 3.13 -1.97 -16.64
CA GLY A 50 3.10 -1.40 -15.31
C GLY A 50 3.21 -2.47 -14.22
N ILE A 51 3.54 -2.03 -13.02
CA ILE A 51 3.63 -2.90 -11.84
C ILE A 51 2.81 -2.35 -10.68
N ILE A 52 2.33 -3.25 -9.83
CA ILE A 52 1.74 -2.94 -8.53
C ILE A 52 2.63 -3.55 -7.45
N ILE A 53 3.15 -2.75 -6.54
CA ILE A 53 3.95 -3.21 -5.41
C ILE A 53 3.00 -3.57 -4.27
N LEU A 54 3.01 -4.82 -3.86
CA LEU A 54 2.21 -5.37 -2.77
C LEU A 54 3.14 -6.11 -1.81
N THR A 55 3.59 -5.40 -0.78
CA THR A 55 4.50 -5.92 0.24
C THR A 55 3.80 -6.00 1.59
N ASP A 56 4.36 -6.77 2.51
CA ASP A 56 3.84 -6.91 3.87
C ASP A 56 3.75 -5.56 4.60
N PRO A 57 2.75 -5.37 5.45
CA PRO A 57 2.57 -4.13 6.20
C PRO A 57 3.52 -4.05 7.41
N ASP A 58 4.81 -4.23 7.17
CA ASP A 58 5.89 -4.19 8.16
C ASP A 58 7.11 -3.38 7.69
N GLY A 59 8.14 -3.28 8.54
CA GLY A 59 9.33 -2.50 8.24
C GLY A 59 10.18 -3.09 7.10
N ALA A 60 10.17 -4.40 6.90
CA ALA A 60 10.88 -5.06 5.80
C ALA A 60 10.20 -4.76 4.47
N GLY A 61 8.86 -4.91 4.42
CA GLY A 61 8.05 -4.57 3.26
C GLY A 61 8.18 -3.11 2.84
N GLU A 62 8.22 -2.19 3.80
CA GLU A 62 8.43 -0.76 3.52
C GLU A 62 9.81 -0.46 2.92
N ARG A 63 10.86 -1.18 3.34
CA ARG A 63 12.20 -1.02 2.74
C ARG A 63 12.24 -1.50 1.29
N ILE A 64 11.62 -2.66 1.00
CA ILE A 64 11.50 -3.18 -0.36
C ILE A 64 10.70 -2.21 -1.22
N ARG A 65 9.58 -1.72 -0.72
CA ARG A 65 8.73 -0.74 -1.40
C ARG A 65 9.50 0.52 -1.75
N LYS A 66 10.24 1.10 -0.80
CA LYS A 66 11.06 2.29 -1.03
C LYS A 66 12.12 2.04 -2.11
N TYR A 67 12.84 0.93 -2.02
CA TYR A 67 13.85 0.56 -3.01
C TYR A 67 13.28 0.44 -4.43
N LEU A 68 12.12 -0.20 -4.57
CA LEU A 68 11.45 -0.34 -5.86
C LEU A 68 10.91 1.00 -6.37
N THR A 69 10.40 1.85 -5.48
CA THR A 69 9.91 3.19 -5.85
C THR A 69 11.01 4.06 -6.44
N ASP A 70 12.21 4.02 -5.85
CA ASP A 70 13.37 4.77 -6.34
C ASP A 70 13.77 4.33 -7.76
N LYS A 71 13.54 3.08 -8.13
CA LYS A 71 13.86 2.53 -9.46
C LYS A 71 12.69 2.61 -10.46
N PHE A 72 11.48 2.52 -9.96
CA PHE A 72 10.25 2.44 -10.75
C PHE A 72 9.22 3.45 -10.25
N PRO A 73 9.43 4.76 -10.50
CA PRO A 73 8.66 5.84 -9.87
C PRO A 73 7.17 5.86 -10.25
N LEU A 74 6.78 5.26 -11.38
CA LEU A 74 5.39 5.14 -11.80
C LEU A 74 4.72 3.84 -11.34
N ALA A 75 5.40 3.04 -10.52
CA ALA A 75 4.77 1.86 -9.92
C ALA A 75 3.56 2.26 -9.07
N LYS A 76 2.50 1.49 -9.15
CA LYS A 76 1.37 1.62 -8.23
C LYS A 76 1.70 0.93 -6.90
N HIS A 77 1.13 1.43 -5.83
CA HIS A 77 1.30 0.90 -4.48
C HIS A 77 -0.03 0.41 -3.94
N ALA A 78 -0.12 -0.87 -3.62
CA ALA A 78 -1.23 -1.49 -2.93
C ALA A 78 -0.87 -1.71 -1.46
N PHE A 79 -1.84 -1.47 -0.56
CA PHE A 79 -1.66 -1.62 0.88
C PHE A 79 -2.80 -2.45 1.46
N VAL A 80 -2.47 -3.62 2.00
CA VAL A 80 -3.40 -4.39 2.82
C VAL A 80 -3.32 -3.86 4.26
N PRO A 81 -4.45 -3.52 4.89
CA PRO A 81 -4.45 -3.09 6.28
C PRO A 81 -3.83 -4.14 7.20
N ARG A 82 -2.98 -3.71 8.15
CA ARG A 82 -2.30 -4.62 9.07
C ARG A 82 -3.26 -5.57 9.79
N LYS A 83 -4.42 -5.07 10.25
CA LYS A 83 -5.45 -5.90 10.90
C LYS A 83 -6.00 -7.02 10.01
N GLU A 84 -5.95 -6.86 8.69
CA GLU A 84 -6.43 -7.82 7.69
C GLU A 84 -5.31 -8.76 7.18
N ALA A 85 -4.07 -8.50 7.57
CA ALA A 85 -2.88 -9.27 7.22
C ALA A 85 -2.27 -10.02 8.42
N ILE A 86 -3.03 -10.23 9.48
CA ILE A 86 -2.61 -10.96 10.68
C ILE A 86 -3.45 -12.20 10.87
N ALA A 87 -2.79 -13.36 11.09
CA ALA A 87 -3.42 -14.58 11.59
C ALA A 87 -2.40 -15.37 12.42
N ASN A 88 -2.85 -15.95 13.55
CA ASN A 88 -2.02 -16.79 14.42
C ASN A 88 -0.69 -16.12 14.86
N ASP A 89 -0.75 -14.83 15.19
CA ASP A 89 0.41 -13.99 15.55
C ASP A 89 1.45 -13.80 14.42
N ASP A 90 1.08 -14.16 13.19
CA ASP A 90 1.91 -13.95 12.00
C ASP A 90 1.33 -12.82 11.14
N LEU A 91 2.22 -12.01 10.56
CA LEU A 91 1.87 -10.81 9.78
C LEU A 91 2.43 -10.93 8.37
N GLY A 92 1.55 -10.95 7.37
CA GLY A 92 1.96 -10.98 5.98
C GLY A 92 0.77 -11.01 5.03
N ILE A 93 1.03 -10.75 3.76
CA ILE A 93 0.02 -10.81 2.69
C ILE A 93 -0.59 -12.22 2.58
N GLU A 94 0.17 -13.26 2.89
CA GLU A 94 -0.29 -14.65 2.91
C GLU A 94 -1.41 -14.89 3.93
N GLN A 95 -1.55 -14.06 4.95
CA GLN A 95 -2.62 -14.11 5.96
C GLN A 95 -3.89 -13.37 5.52
N ALA A 96 -3.81 -12.50 4.52
CA ALA A 96 -4.93 -11.68 4.08
C ALA A 96 -5.99 -12.50 3.32
N ASN A 97 -7.26 -12.13 3.48
CA ASN A 97 -8.34 -12.74 2.69
C ASN A 97 -8.40 -12.12 1.27
N ARG A 98 -9.18 -12.78 0.40
CA ARG A 98 -9.35 -12.37 -1.00
C ARG A 98 -9.83 -10.94 -1.14
N ASP A 99 -10.84 -10.55 -0.37
CA ASP A 99 -11.49 -9.25 -0.51
C ASP A 99 -10.56 -8.12 -0.06
N SER A 100 -9.74 -8.36 0.97
CA SER A 100 -8.71 -7.41 1.42
C SER A 100 -7.65 -7.17 0.36
N ILE A 101 -7.17 -8.24 -0.29
CA ILE A 101 -6.19 -8.13 -1.37
C ILE A 101 -6.80 -7.43 -2.59
N LEU A 102 -8.01 -7.78 -2.99
CA LEU A 102 -8.69 -7.15 -4.13
C LEU A 102 -8.90 -5.66 -3.89
N ARG A 103 -9.41 -5.27 -2.71
CA ARG A 103 -9.56 -3.84 -2.37
C ARG A 103 -8.23 -3.09 -2.43
N ALA A 104 -7.16 -3.69 -1.89
CA ALA A 104 -5.83 -3.07 -1.94
C ALA A 104 -5.35 -2.86 -3.38
N LEU A 105 -5.56 -3.83 -4.26
CA LEU A 105 -5.18 -3.74 -5.66
C LEU A 105 -6.04 -2.73 -6.44
N GLU A 106 -7.34 -2.68 -6.19
CA GLU A 106 -8.27 -1.71 -6.80
C GLU A 106 -7.97 -0.27 -6.38
N GLN A 107 -7.52 -0.07 -5.14
CA GLN A 107 -7.15 1.24 -4.59
C GLN A 107 -5.69 1.63 -4.86
N ALA A 108 -4.92 0.79 -5.55
CA ALA A 108 -3.50 1.03 -5.78
C ALA A 108 -3.24 2.37 -6.50
N ARG A 109 -2.31 3.16 -5.98
CA ARG A 109 -1.99 4.52 -6.43
C ARG A 109 -0.52 4.66 -6.81
N CYS A 110 -0.25 5.50 -7.82
CA CYS A 110 1.09 5.98 -8.12
C CYS A 110 1.45 7.17 -7.23
N LEU A 111 2.72 7.29 -6.87
CA LEU A 111 3.26 8.54 -6.34
C LEU A 111 3.28 9.60 -7.46
N GLN A 112 2.86 10.80 -7.13
CA GLN A 112 2.90 11.92 -8.07
C GLN A 112 4.31 12.53 -8.13
N PHE A 113 4.75 12.95 -9.32
CA PHE A 113 6.05 13.60 -9.50
C PHE A 113 6.14 14.92 -8.75
N GLU A 114 5.03 15.67 -8.73
CA GLU A 114 4.90 16.91 -7.97
C GLU A 114 3.85 16.67 -6.88
N PRO A 115 4.25 16.38 -5.64
CA PRO A 115 3.32 16.21 -4.54
C PRO A 115 2.47 17.47 -4.38
N GLN A 116 1.17 17.31 -4.28
CA GLN A 116 0.29 18.39 -3.88
C GLN A 116 0.47 18.62 -2.38
N TYR A 117 0.55 19.88 -1.97
CA TYR A 117 0.59 20.26 -0.55
C TYR A 117 -0.80 20.67 -0.07
N GLU A 118 -1.79 19.86 -0.42
CA GLU A 118 -3.20 20.07 -0.10
C GLU A 118 -3.47 19.91 1.39
N PHE A 119 -2.77 18.95 2.04
CA PHE A 119 -2.96 18.60 3.44
C PHE A 119 -1.80 19.10 4.29
N THR A 120 -2.12 19.49 5.53
CA THR A 120 -1.16 19.98 6.52
C THR A 120 -1.23 19.15 7.80
N LEU A 121 -0.28 19.36 8.71
CA LEU A 121 -0.32 18.72 10.03
C LEU A 121 -1.54 19.19 10.86
N ALA A 122 -2.01 20.42 10.63
CA ALA A 122 -3.22 20.94 11.25
C ALA A 122 -4.45 20.11 10.89
N ASP A 123 -4.60 19.74 9.60
CA ASP A 123 -5.69 18.86 9.15
C ASP A 123 -5.73 17.54 9.92
N LEU A 124 -4.56 16.94 10.18
CA LEU A 124 -4.47 15.72 10.96
C LEU A 124 -4.87 15.94 12.42
N SER A 125 -4.37 16.99 13.02
CA SER A 125 -4.63 17.31 14.45
C SER A 125 -6.08 17.67 14.72
N GLU A 126 -6.69 18.47 13.87
CA GLU A 126 -8.10 18.89 13.97
C GLU A 126 -9.07 17.72 13.82
N ASN A 127 -8.67 16.66 13.10
CA ASN A 127 -9.48 15.47 12.89
C ASN A 127 -9.08 14.27 13.78
N GLY A 128 -8.25 14.51 14.82
CA GLY A 128 -7.83 13.46 15.75
C GLY A 128 -6.91 12.40 15.16
N LEU A 129 -6.25 12.70 14.05
CA LEU A 129 -5.29 11.81 13.38
C LEU A 129 -3.84 12.07 13.86
N ASN A 130 -3.65 13.04 14.75
CA ASN A 130 -2.38 13.37 15.37
C ASN A 130 -2.63 13.98 16.75
N GLY A 131 -1.77 13.68 17.74
CA GLY A 131 -1.79 14.29 19.05
C GLY A 131 -2.82 13.72 20.04
N THR A 132 -3.60 12.70 19.66
CA THR A 132 -4.54 11.99 20.54
C THR A 132 -4.08 10.55 20.81
N THR A 133 -4.59 9.94 21.87
CA THR A 133 -4.24 8.57 22.26
C THR A 133 -4.66 7.51 21.22
N ASP A 134 -5.74 7.78 20.51
CA ASP A 134 -6.32 6.92 19.46
C ASP A 134 -5.88 7.32 18.04
N ALA A 135 -5.04 8.33 17.88
CA ALA A 135 -4.63 8.86 16.57
C ALA A 135 -4.04 7.78 15.64
N SER A 136 -3.32 6.81 16.21
CA SER A 136 -2.75 5.69 15.45
C SER A 136 -3.83 4.80 14.84
N GLU A 137 -4.87 4.48 15.62
CA GLU A 137 -6.02 3.69 15.15
C GLU A 137 -6.83 4.43 14.10
N ARG A 138 -7.07 5.72 14.33
CA ARG A 138 -7.77 6.59 13.40
C ARG A 138 -7.04 6.70 12.08
N ARG A 139 -5.70 6.88 12.09
CA ARG A 139 -4.88 6.85 10.85
C ARG A 139 -4.91 5.49 10.16
N SER A 140 -4.91 4.39 10.90
CA SER A 140 -5.05 3.05 10.34
C SER A 140 -6.36 2.89 9.56
N PHE A 141 -7.46 3.35 10.13
CA PHE A 141 -8.77 3.30 9.49
C PHE A 141 -8.83 4.18 8.23
N VAL A 142 -8.46 5.46 8.36
CA VAL A 142 -8.49 6.41 7.24
C VAL A 142 -7.54 6.00 6.13
N GLY A 143 -6.33 5.52 6.48
CA GLY A 143 -5.36 5.02 5.51
C GLY A 143 -5.86 3.80 4.73
N ALA A 144 -6.58 2.90 5.38
CA ALA A 144 -7.23 1.77 4.72
C ALA A 144 -8.34 2.23 3.76
N LYS A 145 -9.17 3.19 4.19
CA LYS A 145 -10.24 3.75 3.33
C LYS A 145 -9.69 4.47 2.10
N LEU A 146 -8.56 5.17 2.24
CA LEU A 146 -7.92 5.91 1.16
C LEU A 146 -6.97 5.06 0.30
N GLY A 147 -6.65 3.83 0.72
CA GLY A 147 -5.69 2.97 0.03
C GLY A 147 -4.25 3.47 0.09
N ILE A 148 -3.87 4.21 1.14
CA ILE A 148 -2.52 4.76 1.33
C ILE A 148 -1.71 4.07 2.44
N GLY A 149 -2.29 3.07 3.08
CA GLY A 149 -1.67 2.28 4.15
C GLY A 149 -1.50 3.03 5.46
N TYR A 150 -0.92 2.33 6.44
CA TYR A 150 -0.62 2.86 7.76
C TYR A 150 0.72 3.60 7.78
N GLY A 151 0.82 4.62 8.63
CA GLY A 151 2.07 5.33 8.92
C GLY A 151 1.95 6.19 10.18
N ASN A 152 3.09 6.65 10.70
CA ASN A 152 3.07 7.72 11.71
C ASN A 152 2.54 9.02 11.08
N ALA A 153 2.27 10.04 11.88
CA ALA A 153 1.65 11.29 11.40
C ALA A 153 2.43 11.93 10.23
N LYS A 154 3.75 11.98 10.31
CA LYS A 154 4.62 12.54 9.26
C LYS A 154 4.55 11.72 7.97
N GLN A 155 4.61 10.41 8.07
CA GLN A 155 4.53 9.50 6.92
C GLN A 155 3.14 9.53 6.30
N PHE A 156 2.09 9.57 7.13
CA PHE A 156 0.71 9.64 6.69
C PHE A 156 0.43 10.93 5.90
N LEU A 157 0.87 12.08 6.43
CA LEU A 157 0.78 13.38 5.74
C LEU A 157 1.51 13.35 4.38
N ARG A 158 2.72 12.80 4.35
CA ARG A 158 3.47 12.66 3.10
C ARG A 158 2.73 11.80 2.08
N ARG A 159 2.06 10.73 2.52
CA ARG A 159 1.27 9.86 1.64
C ARG A 159 0.00 10.52 1.14
N LEU A 160 -0.72 11.25 1.98
CA LEU A 160 -1.88 12.04 1.56
C LEU A 160 -1.53 12.96 0.37
N ASN A 161 -0.45 13.71 0.50
CA ASN A 161 -0.01 14.63 -0.54
C ASN A 161 0.66 13.92 -1.73
N GLY A 162 1.45 12.87 -1.47
CA GLY A 162 2.20 12.16 -2.49
C GLY A 162 1.34 11.27 -3.38
N TYR A 163 0.29 10.68 -2.87
CA TYR A 163 -0.64 9.82 -3.64
C TYR A 163 -1.83 10.58 -4.24
N GLY A 164 -1.87 11.91 -4.15
CA GLY A 164 -2.90 12.73 -4.77
C GLY A 164 -4.28 12.51 -4.20
N VAL A 165 -4.40 12.30 -2.90
CA VAL A 165 -5.70 12.22 -2.21
C VAL A 165 -6.42 13.55 -2.35
N THR A 166 -7.69 13.51 -2.76
CA THR A 166 -8.52 14.70 -2.87
C THR A 166 -9.21 15.05 -1.55
N ARG A 167 -9.65 16.29 -1.39
CA ARG A 167 -10.47 16.69 -0.23
C ARG A 167 -11.78 15.90 -0.14
N ASP A 168 -12.39 15.56 -1.25
CA ASP A 168 -13.63 14.78 -1.26
C ASP A 168 -13.38 13.36 -0.74
N GLU A 169 -12.31 12.69 -1.18
CA GLU A 169 -11.89 11.38 -0.65
C GLU A 169 -11.60 11.45 0.85
N TRP A 170 -10.88 12.48 1.28
CA TRP A 170 -10.56 12.73 2.67
C TRP A 170 -11.81 12.91 3.53
N ASN A 171 -12.74 13.77 3.10
CA ASN A 171 -13.98 14.02 3.81
C ASN A 171 -14.85 12.75 3.91
N ALA A 172 -14.93 11.97 2.84
CA ALA A 172 -15.66 10.70 2.84
C ALA A 172 -15.04 9.69 3.81
N ALA A 173 -13.71 9.60 3.87
CA ALA A 173 -13.02 8.70 4.81
C ALA A 173 -13.21 9.12 6.27
N LEU A 174 -13.21 10.43 6.56
CA LEU A 174 -13.48 10.96 7.89
C LEU A 174 -14.95 10.75 8.31
N ALA A 175 -15.90 10.93 7.41
CA ALA A 175 -17.30 10.64 7.68
C ALA A 175 -17.47 9.17 8.08
N ALA A 176 -16.91 8.24 7.33
CA ALA A 176 -16.94 6.82 7.66
C ALA A 176 -16.26 6.49 9.00
N LEU A 177 -15.20 7.21 9.38
CA LEU A 177 -14.54 7.05 10.68
C LEU A 177 -15.45 7.46 11.86
N ASN A 178 -16.27 8.49 11.66
CA ASN A 178 -17.13 9.06 12.72
C ASN A 178 -18.50 8.36 12.81
N GLU A 179 -18.86 7.55 11.82
CA GLU A 179 -20.10 6.75 11.82
C GLU A 179 -19.94 5.39 12.53
N GLY A 180 -18.72 4.94 12.75
CA GLY A 180 -18.37 3.68 13.44
C GLY A 180 -17.97 3.90 14.86
#